data_95546cdcc648a56c1c9326f37873c8ae
#
_entry.id   95546cdcc648a56c1c9326f37873c8ae
#
_cell.length_a   1.000
_cell.length_b   1.000
_cell.length_c   1.000
_cell.angle_alpha   90.00
_cell.angle_beta   90.00
_cell.angle_gamma   90.00
#
_symmetry.space_group_name_H-M   'P 1'
#
loop_
_entity.id
_entity.type
_entity.pdbx_description
1 polymer ?
#
loop_
_entity_poly.entity_id
_entity_poly.type
_entity_poly.pdbx_seq_one_letter_code
_entity_poly.pdbx_strand_id
1 'polypeptide(L)'
;MTAQCCPIVELRHYTLRPGKRETLIELFDREFIETQEEAGIQLIAQFRDIDRPDVFTWLRGFADMESRAGALAAFYDGPVWHAHRGAANSTMIDSDNVLLLRPARPGSGFVVDAADRPVIGTTVIQRGLFVATIYPLAAAAAKSFAEIFYRVMMPKLTSAGAAPIAVFETEPARNTFPRLPVRESEHVLVTFARFADVRAYDQHVAVLEESRTWRAEVRPTLERSLASPVETWRLTPTARSRSFG
;
A
#
# COMPACT_ATOMS: atom_id res chain seq x y z
N MET A 1 -12.37 13.21 -14.98
CA MET A 1 -11.68 12.10 -15.68
C MET A 1 -10.88 11.33 -14.66
N THR A 2 -11.30 10.12 -14.34
CA THR A 2 -10.54 9.21 -13.47
C THR A 2 -9.34 8.67 -14.26
N ALA A 3 -8.13 9.01 -13.85
CA ALA A 3 -6.90 8.48 -14.44
C ALA A 3 -6.22 7.54 -13.45
N GLN A 4 -5.48 6.55 -13.97
CA GLN A 4 -4.56 5.78 -13.13
C GLN A 4 -3.60 6.76 -12.45
N CYS A 5 -3.47 6.64 -11.11
CA CYS A 5 -2.77 7.65 -10.34
C CYS A 5 -1.29 7.79 -10.74
N CYS A 6 -0.52 6.75 -10.59
CA CYS A 6 0.93 6.92 -10.45
C CYS A 6 1.67 5.71 -11.02
N PRO A 7 2.65 5.91 -11.93
CA PRO A 7 3.55 4.85 -12.37
C PRO A 7 4.47 4.33 -11.28
N ILE A 8 4.83 5.16 -10.30
CA ILE A 8 5.67 4.79 -9.16
C ILE A 8 4.88 4.97 -7.86
N VAL A 9 4.90 3.97 -7.00
CA VAL A 9 4.18 3.97 -5.71
C VAL A 9 5.11 3.50 -4.60
N GLU A 10 5.09 4.19 -3.45
CA GLU A 10 5.66 3.69 -2.22
C GLU A 10 4.54 3.19 -1.30
N LEU A 11 4.62 1.93 -0.92
CA LEU A 11 3.82 1.35 0.17
C LEU A 11 4.68 1.35 1.43
N ARG A 12 4.28 2.14 2.40
CA ARG A 12 5.02 2.43 3.63
C ARG A 12 4.27 1.86 4.83
N HIS A 13 4.97 1.10 5.66
CA HIS A 13 4.41 0.37 6.79
C HIS A 13 5.25 0.64 8.04
N TYR A 14 4.84 1.66 8.80
CA TYR A 14 5.60 2.20 9.93
C TYR A 14 5.26 1.51 11.23
N THR A 15 6.27 1.06 11.96
CA THR A 15 6.13 0.62 13.35
C THR A 15 6.34 1.82 14.27
N LEU A 16 5.37 2.07 15.12
CA LEU A 16 5.33 3.21 16.00
C LEU A 16 5.54 2.80 17.45
N ARG A 17 5.88 3.75 18.29
CA ARG A 17 5.91 3.54 19.74
C ARG A 17 4.50 3.27 20.26
N PRO A 18 4.33 2.41 21.28
CA PRO A 18 3.03 2.07 21.83
C PRO A 18 2.15 3.29 22.09
N GLY A 19 0.93 3.25 21.55
CA GLY A 19 -0.08 4.32 21.69
C GLY A 19 0.19 5.60 20.88
N LYS A 20 1.20 5.62 19.99
CA LYS A 20 1.56 6.84 19.22
C LYS A 20 0.97 6.89 17.80
N ARG A 21 0.18 5.90 17.40
CA ARG A 21 -0.39 5.88 16.05
C ARG A 21 -1.31 7.08 15.78
N GLU A 22 -2.25 7.34 16.66
CA GLU A 22 -3.18 8.46 16.47
C GLU A 22 -2.46 9.81 16.53
N THR A 23 -1.43 9.95 17.39
CA THR A 23 -0.59 11.16 17.43
C THR A 23 0.09 11.43 16.08
N LEU A 24 0.62 10.37 15.43
CA LEU A 24 1.23 10.53 14.10
C LEU A 24 0.16 10.81 13.03
N ILE A 25 -0.97 10.12 13.03
CA ILE A 25 -2.05 10.33 12.07
C ILE A 25 -2.56 11.77 12.14
N GLU A 26 -2.83 12.30 13.33
CA GLU A 26 -3.28 13.68 13.52
C GLU A 26 -2.26 14.70 12.99
N LEU A 27 -0.98 14.48 13.27
CA LEU A 27 0.08 15.33 12.74
C LEU A 27 0.18 15.22 11.22
N PHE A 28 0.11 14.00 10.68
CA PHE A 28 0.18 13.72 9.25
C PHE A 28 -0.99 14.37 8.50
N ASP A 29 -2.20 14.22 9.02
CA ASP A 29 -3.43 14.76 8.44
C ASP A 29 -3.47 16.29 8.44
N ARG A 30 -2.86 16.93 9.44
CA ARG A 30 -2.84 18.38 9.58
C ARG A 30 -1.72 19.06 8.81
N GLU A 31 -0.51 18.47 8.79
CA GLU A 31 0.70 19.17 8.34
C GLU A 31 1.29 18.55 7.07
N PHE A 32 1.13 17.23 6.83
CA PHE A 32 1.93 16.54 5.83
C PHE A 32 1.18 16.15 4.56
N ILE A 33 -0.13 16.19 4.54
CA ILE A 33 -0.88 15.79 3.34
C ILE A 33 -0.71 16.87 2.26
N GLU A 34 -1.19 18.08 2.50
CA GLU A 34 -1.16 19.18 1.53
C GLU A 34 0.26 19.54 1.13
N THR A 35 1.16 19.62 2.10
CA THR A 35 2.56 19.99 1.83
C THR A 35 3.31 18.96 1.00
N GLN A 36 3.00 17.67 1.13
CA GLN A 36 3.52 16.65 0.22
C GLN A 36 2.90 16.79 -1.19
N GLU A 37 1.59 17.06 -1.28
CA GLU A 37 0.93 17.25 -2.57
C GLU A 37 1.43 18.51 -3.30
N GLU A 38 1.67 19.59 -2.59
CA GLU A 38 2.32 20.81 -3.11
C GLU A 38 3.74 20.55 -3.63
N ALA A 39 4.47 19.63 -3.00
CA ALA A 39 5.78 19.19 -3.45
C ALA A 39 5.74 18.23 -4.66
N GLY A 40 4.56 17.87 -5.18
CA GLY A 40 4.39 16.95 -6.31
C GLY A 40 4.25 15.47 -5.91
N ILE A 41 4.05 15.15 -4.64
CA ILE A 41 3.82 13.80 -4.14
C ILE A 41 2.31 13.54 -4.11
N GLN A 42 1.83 12.53 -4.81
CA GLN A 42 0.43 12.15 -4.75
C GLN A 42 0.16 11.28 -3.51
N LEU A 43 -0.50 11.82 -2.48
CA LEU A 43 -0.93 10.99 -1.34
C LEU A 43 -2.13 10.13 -1.76
N ILE A 44 -1.94 8.80 -1.76
CA ILE A 44 -2.94 7.85 -2.26
C ILE A 44 -3.89 7.47 -1.11
N ALA A 45 -3.36 6.89 -0.04
CA ALA A 45 -4.16 6.40 1.08
C ALA A 45 -3.39 6.37 2.40
N GLN A 46 -4.12 6.42 3.50
CA GLN A 46 -3.60 6.23 4.85
C GLN A 46 -4.51 5.26 5.61
N PHE A 47 -3.90 4.33 6.36
CA PHE A 47 -4.60 3.24 7.02
C PHE A 47 -4.09 2.98 8.43
N ARG A 48 -5.00 2.49 9.27
CA ARG A 48 -4.71 1.78 10.52
C ARG A 48 -4.66 0.29 10.25
N ASP A 49 -3.60 -0.38 10.66
CA ASP A 49 -3.58 -1.84 10.72
C ASP A 49 -4.47 -2.28 11.90
N ILE A 50 -5.43 -3.17 11.65
CA ILE A 50 -6.37 -3.60 12.70
C ILE A 50 -5.80 -4.70 13.58
N ASP A 51 -4.80 -5.43 13.12
CA ASP A 51 -4.14 -6.51 13.85
C ASP A 51 -2.96 -5.99 14.68
N ARG A 52 -2.40 -4.84 14.30
CA ARG A 52 -1.22 -4.22 14.91
C ARG A 52 -1.53 -2.77 15.29
N PRO A 53 -1.92 -2.51 16.56
CA PRO A 53 -2.42 -1.19 16.99
C PRO A 53 -1.37 -0.06 16.87
N ASP A 54 -0.09 -0.41 16.85
CA ASP A 54 1.00 0.54 16.75
C ASP A 54 1.61 0.61 15.33
N VAL A 55 0.83 0.24 14.31
CA VAL A 55 1.25 0.30 12.91
C VAL A 55 0.42 1.30 12.13
N PHE A 56 1.10 2.15 11.37
CA PHE A 56 0.53 3.10 10.41
C PHE A 56 1.00 2.75 9.01
N THR A 57 0.04 2.44 8.12
CA THR A 57 0.31 2.09 6.72
C THR A 57 -0.20 3.19 5.81
N TRP A 58 0.60 3.61 4.84
CA TRP A 58 0.19 4.64 3.91
C TRP A 58 0.88 4.51 2.56
N LEU A 59 0.27 5.09 1.54
CA LEU A 59 0.76 5.05 0.17
C LEU A 59 0.89 6.44 -0.41
N ARG A 60 1.97 6.65 -1.15
CA ARG A 60 2.18 7.83 -1.99
C ARG A 60 2.69 7.44 -3.37
N GLY A 61 2.43 8.28 -4.33
CA GLY A 61 2.78 8.01 -5.71
C GLY A 61 3.48 9.18 -6.38
N PHE A 62 4.14 8.86 -7.51
CA PHE A 62 4.97 9.79 -8.28
C PHE A 62 4.80 9.51 -9.78
N ALA A 63 5.06 10.52 -10.61
CA ALA A 63 5.00 10.40 -12.06
C ALA A 63 6.12 9.50 -12.62
N ASP A 64 7.29 9.54 -12.01
CA ASP A 64 8.47 8.73 -12.34
C ASP A 64 9.51 8.80 -11.22
N MET A 65 10.65 8.12 -11.38
CA MET A 65 11.72 8.07 -10.38
C MET A 65 12.51 9.38 -10.25
N GLU A 66 12.57 10.19 -11.28
CA GLU A 66 13.21 11.50 -11.25
C GLU A 66 12.34 12.50 -10.49
N SER A 67 11.06 12.58 -10.84
CA SER A 67 10.05 13.37 -10.14
C SER A 67 9.97 12.98 -8.66
N ARG A 68 10.09 11.67 -8.35
CA ARG A 68 10.16 11.18 -6.96
C ARG A 68 11.31 11.81 -6.20
N ALA A 69 12.53 11.82 -6.77
CA ALA A 69 13.70 12.40 -6.11
C ALA A 69 13.52 13.90 -5.81
N GLY A 70 13.04 14.66 -6.80
CA GLY A 70 12.78 16.08 -6.66
C GLY A 70 11.70 16.42 -5.64
N ALA A 71 10.57 15.71 -5.69
CA ALA A 71 9.45 15.92 -4.79
C ALA A 71 9.81 15.57 -3.34
N LEU A 72 10.55 14.47 -3.12
CA LEU A 72 11.04 14.10 -1.79
C LEU A 72 12.03 15.13 -1.25
N ALA A 73 12.95 15.63 -2.07
CA ALA A 73 13.86 16.69 -1.67
C ALA A 73 13.08 17.96 -1.28
N ALA A 74 12.14 18.39 -2.12
CA ALA A 74 11.33 19.59 -1.85
C ALA A 74 10.57 19.48 -0.52
N PHE A 75 9.97 18.32 -0.21
CA PHE A 75 9.26 18.11 1.04
C PHE A 75 10.21 18.02 2.24
N TYR A 76 11.23 17.14 2.20
CA TYR A 76 12.09 16.85 3.36
C TYR A 76 13.11 17.95 3.66
N ASP A 77 13.41 18.83 2.69
CA ASP A 77 14.21 20.03 2.89
C ASP A 77 13.32 21.28 3.11
N GLY A 78 11.99 21.11 3.05
CA GLY A 78 11.01 22.18 3.22
C GLY A 78 10.76 22.59 4.67
N PRO A 79 10.22 23.80 4.89
CA PRO A 79 10.05 24.39 6.22
C PRO A 79 9.06 23.58 7.10
N VAL A 80 8.00 23.02 6.53
CA VAL A 80 7.00 22.25 7.29
C VAL A 80 7.61 20.98 7.88
N TRP A 81 8.36 20.22 7.07
CA TRP A 81 9.09 19.06 7.59
C TRP A 81 10.07 19.46 8.69
N HIS A 82 10.86 20.51 8.49
CA HIS A 82 11.80 20.98 9.49
C HIS A 82 11.13 21.39 10.81
N ALA A 83 9.96 22.00 10.76
CA ALA A 83 9.21 22.40 11.95
C ALA A 83 8.64 21.17 12.71
N HIS A 84 8.21 20.12 12.00
CA HIS A 84 7.45 19.03 12.59
C HIS A 84 8.18 17.68 12.68
N ARG A 85 9.36 17.53 12.05
CA ARG A 85 10.13 16.27 12.03
C ARG A 85 10.42 15.70 13.42
N GLY A 86 10.69 16.54 14.41
CA GLY A 86 10.94 16.12 15.78
C GLY A 86 9.74 15.42 16.39
N ALA A 87 8.55 16.00 16.23
CA ALA A 87 7.29 15.41 16.67
C ALA A 87 6.98 14.11 15.94
N ALA A 88 7.12 14.08 14.59
CA ALA A 88 6.91 12.88 13.80
C ALA A 88 7.87 11.74 14.20
N ASN A 89 9.18 12.01 14.19
CA ASN A 89 10.19 10.99 14.50
C ASN A 89 10.08 10.45 15.93
N SER A 90 9.63 11.25 16.89
CA SER A 90 9.42 10.79 18.27
C SER A 90 8.33 9.73 18.40
N THR A 91 7.44 9.58 17.40
CA THR A 91 6.40 8.55 17.38
C THR A 91 6.88 7.22 16.80
N MET A 92 7.98 7.21 16.04
CA MET A 92 8.41 6.07 15.23
C MET A 92 9.44 5.21 15.94
N ILE A 93 9.37 3.90 15.73
CA ILE A 93 10.41 2.91 16.01
C ILE A 93 11.11 2.55 14.71
N ASP A 94 10.32 2.27 13.65
CA ASP A 94 10.81 1.89 12.34
C ASP A 94 9.93 2.52 11.25
N SER A 95 10.55 3.16 10.28
CA SER A 95 9.94 3.77 9.10
C SER A 95 10.52 3.25 7.78
N ASP A 96 11.36 2.22 7.84
CA ASP A 96 12.16 1.72 6.72
C ASP A 96 11.50 0.53 5.99
N ASN A 97 10.41 -0.02 6.54
CA ASN A 97 9.60 -1.03 5.85
C ASN A 97 8.80 -0.36 4.72
N VAL A 98 9.45 -0.19 3.58
CA VAL A 98 8.93 0.50 2.41
C VAL A 98 9.16 -0.33 1.17
N LEU A 99 8.09 -0.63 0.44
CA LEU A 99 8.15 -1.24 -0.88
C LEU A 99 8.04 -0.15 -1.96
N LEU A 100 8.98 -0.15 -2.90
CA LEU A 100 8.94 0.66 -4.10
C LEU A 100 8.32 -0.16 -5.23
N LEU A 101 7.19 0.31 -5.75
CA LEU A 101 6.27 -0.46 -6.57
C LEU A 101 5.92 0.27 -7.86
N ARG A 102 5.53 -0.51 -8.87
CA ARG A 102 4.86 -0.04 -10.08
C ARG A 102 3.62 -0.90 -10.37
N PRO A 103 2.63 -0.41 -11.12
CA PRO A 103 1.51 -1.25 -11.56
C PRO A 103 2.02 -2.49 -12.31
N ALA A 104 1.50 -3.67 -11.95
CA ALA A 104 1.94 -4.94 -12.54
C ALA A 104 1.57 -5.08 -14.03
N ARG A 105 0.61 -4.26 -14.50
CA ARG A 105 0.24 -4.06 -15.91
C ARG A 105 -0.46 -2.72 -16.08
N PRO A 106 -0.56 -2.18 -17.31
CA PRO A 106 -1.36 -0.98 -17.57
C PRO A 106 -2.78 -1.10 -17.00
N GLY A 107 -3.21 -0.10 -16.24
CA GLY A 107 -4.53 -0.06 -15.62
C GLY A 107 -4.68 -0.86 -14.30
N SER A 108 -3.62 -1.49 -13.78
CA SER A 108 -3.70 -2.24 -12.52
C SER A 108 -3.37 -1.42 -11.27
N GLY A 109 -2.98 -0.17 -11.38
CA GLY A 109 -2.77 0.73 -10.25
C GLY A 109 -4.09 1.31 -9.72
N PHE A 110 -4.01 2.04 -8.62
CA PHE A 110 -5.18 2.74 -8.11
C PHE A 110 -5.68 3.80 -9.09
N VAL A 111 -7.00 3.91 -9.16
CA VAL A 111 -7.66 5.05 -9.80
C VAL A 111 -7.97 6.06 -8.69
N VAL A 112 -7.41 7.24 -8.78
CA VAL A 112 -7.54 8.29 -7.76
C VAL A 112 -8.14 9.53 -8.41
N ASP A 113 -9.20 10.08 -7.83
CA ASP A 113 -9.70 11.40 -8.18
C ASP A 113 -9.09 12.45 -7.22
N ALA A 114 -8.54 13.51 -7.78
CA ALA A 114 -7.97 14.59 -6.98
C ALA A 114 -9.01 15.29 -6.09
N ALA A 115 -10.29 15.29 -6.52
CA ALA A 115 -11.39 15.88 -5.79
C ALA A 115 -11.85 15.08 -4.55
N ASP A 116 -11.44 13.80 -4.43
CA ASP A 116 -11.94 12.89 -3.40
C ASP A 116 -11.19 12.97 -2.07
N ARG A 117 -10.38 14.00 -1.85
CA ARG A 117 -9.73 14.14 -0.55
C ARG A 117 -10.66 14.83 0.47
N PRO A 118 -10.96 14.17 1.60
CA PRO A 118 -11.69 14.79 2.69
C PRO A 118 -10.92 16.00 3.25
N VAL A 119 -11.66 17.07 3.58
CA VAL A 119 -11.07 18.32 4.08
C VAL A 119 -10.39 18.16 5.45
N ILE A 120 -9.46 19.08 5.77
CA ILE A 120 -8.81 19.13 7.09
C ILE A 120 -9.88 19.22 8.20
N GLY A 121 -9.66 18.44 9.26
CA GLY A 121 -10.58 18.38 10.39
C GLY A 121 -11.78 17.43 10.22
N THR A 122 -11.89 16.72 9.08
CA THR A 122 -12.90 15.67 8.95
C THR A 122 -12.67 14.56 9.97
N THR A 123 -13.74 14.08 10.59
CA THR A 123 -13.72 12.93 11.51
C THR A 123 -14.48 11.73 10.96
N VAL A 124 -15.09 11.88 9.79
CA VAL A 124 -15.83 10.80 9.15
C VAL A 124 -14.87 9.79 8.55
N ILE A 125 -14.87 8.58 9.09
CA ILE A 125 -14.05 7.48 8.60
C ILE A 125 -14.86 6.69 7.57
N GLN A 126 -14.26 6.46 6.41
CA GLN A 126 -14.87 5.62 5.37
C GLN A 126 -15.01 4.18 5.87
N ARG A 127 -16.14 3.58 5.56
CA ARG A 127 -16.40 2.17 5.90
C ARG A 127 -15.71 1.25 4.92
N GLY A 128 -15.30 0.08 5.41
CA GLY A 128 -14.71 -0.99 4.63
C GLY A 128 -13.39 -1.45 5.22
N LEU A 129 -13.04 -2.66 4.87
CA LEU A 129 -11.76 -3.29 5.15
C LEU A 129 -10.96 -3.33 3.84
N PHE A 130 -9.76 -2.79 3.88
CA PHE A 130 -8.78 -2.98 2.82
C PHE A 130 -7.80 -4.08 3.23
N VAL A 131 -7.53 -5.00 2.32
CA VAL A 131 -6.56 -6.06 2.55
C VAL A 131 -5.44 -5.90 1.54
N ALA A 132 -4.24 -5.62 2.05
CA ALA A 132 -3.02 -5.67 1.28
C ALA A 132 -2.41 -7.08 1.44
N THR A 133 -2.19 -7.77 0.32
CA THR A 133 -1.50 -9.06 0.31
C THR A 133 -0.20 -8.92 -0.45
N ILE A 134 0.91 -9.18 0.24
CA ILE A 134 2.25 -9.13 -0.32
C ILE A 134 2.74 -10.57 -0.54
N TYR A 135 3.08 -10.88 -1.77
CA TYR A 135 3.67 -12.15 -2.19
C TYR A 135 5.16 -11.95 -2.41
N PRO A 136 6.02 -12.30 -1.44
CA PRO A 136 7.47 -12.25 -1.62
C PRO A 136 7.90 -13.37 -2.57
N LEU A 137 8.49 -13.02 -3.70
CA LEU A 137 8.76 -13.95 -4.79
C LEU A 137 10.21 -14.38 -4.85
N ALA A 138 10.46 -15.65 -5.12
CA ALA A 138 11.76 -16.10 -5.54
C ALA A 138 12.17 -15.42 -6.87
N ALA A 139 13.42 -15.01 -7.01
CA ALA A 139 13.91 -14.28 -8.19
C ALA A 139 13.57 -14.97 -9.51
N ALA A 140 13.64 -16.31 -9.55
CA ALA A 140 13.27 -17.09 -10.73
C ALA A 140 11.79 -17.00 -11.11
N ALA A 141 10.90 -16.80 -10.13
CA ALA A 141 9.46 -16.71 -10.34
C ALA A 141 8.98 -15.28 -10.65
N ALA A 142 9.73 -14.25 -10.24
CA ALA A 142 9.32 -12.85 -10.27
C ALA A 142 8.84 -12.39 -11.65
N LYS A 143 9.52 -12.81 -12.72
CA LYS A 143 9.20 -12.37 -14.09
C LYS A 143 7.87 -12.92 -14.64
N SER A 144 7.42 -14.08 -14.15
CA SER A 144 6.22 -14.77 -14.69
C SER A 144 5.05 -14.76 -13.71
N PHE A 145 5.28 -14.40 -12.45
CA PHE A 145 4.26 -14.53 -11.41
C PHE A 145 3.05 -13.63 -11.64
N ALA A 146 3.25 -12.41 -12.13
CA ALA A 146 2.13 -11.52 -12.46
C ALA A 146 1.18 -12.17 -13.49
N GLU A 147 1.72 -12.84 -14.51
CA GLU A 147 0.90 -13.56 -15.50
C GLU A 147 0.13 -14.73 -14.85
N ILE A 148 0.80 -15.52 -13.99
CA ILE A 148 0.18 -16.60 -13.24
C ILE A 148 -0.92 -16.04 -12.34
N PHE A 149 -0.67 -14.95 -11.65
CA PHE A 149 -1.65 -14.27 -10.81
C PHE A 149 -2.91 -13.91 -11.59
N TYR A 150 -2.78 -13.22 -12.70
CA TYR A 150 -3.93 -12.78 -13.50
C TYR A 150 -4.68 -13.93 -14.17
N ARG A 151 -3.97 -14.94 -14.64
CA ARG A 151 -4.58 -16.06 -15.37
C ARG A 151 -5.21 -17.09 -14.45
N VAL A 152 -4.59 -17.37 -13.30
CA VAL A 152 -4.95 -18.49 -12.43
C VAL A 152 -5.56 -18.02 -11.12
N MET A 153 -4.93 -17.08 -10.41
CA MET A 153 -5.35 -16.68 -9.07
C MET A 153 -6.52 -15.71 -9.10
N MET A 154 -6.43 -14.66 -9.91
CA MET A 154 -7.44 -13.59 -9.99
C MET A 154 -8.87 -14.13 -10.21
N PRO A 155 -9.14 -15.06 -11.16
CA PRO A 155 -10.47 -15.61 -11.33
C PRO A 155 -10.99 -16.34 -10.08
N LYS A 156 -10.11 -17.00 -9.32
CA LYS A 156 -10.50 -17.71 -8.09
C LYS A 156 -10.79 -16.74 -6.94
N LEU A 157 -9.96 -15.72 -6.78
CA LEU A 157 -10.20 -14.65 -5.81
C LEU A 157 -11.55 -13.97 -6.09
N THR A 158 -11.81 -13.65 -7.35
CA THR A 158 -13.08 -13.03 -7.79
C THR A 158 -14.27 -13.94 -7.52
N SER A 159 -14.17 -15.23 -7.84
CA SER A 159 -15.25 -16.19 -7.59
C SER A 159 -15.50 -16.44 -6.09
N ALA A 160 -14.51 -16.19 -5.25
CA ALA A 160 -14.63 -16.27 -3.79
C ALA A 160 -15.13 -14.95 -3.16
N GLY A 161 -15.56 -13.96 -3.94
CA GLY A 161 -16.20 -12.74 -3.47
C GLY A 161 -15.28 -11.53 -3.28
N ALA A 162 -13.99 -11.63 -3.65
CA ALA A 162 -13.10 -10.48 -3.67
C ALA A 162 -12.31 -10.41 -4.97
N ALA A 163 -12.28 -9.22 -5.59
CA ALA A 163 -11.39 -8.91 -6.69
C ALA A 163 -10.40 -7.83 -6.23
N PRO A 164 -9.11 -7.99 -6.49
CA PRO A 164 -8.14 -6.93 -6.23
C PRO A 164 -8.50 -5.64 -6.96
N ILE A 165 -8.51 -4.53 -6.23
CA ILE A 165 -8.75 -3.18 -6.75
C ILE A 165 -7.47 -2.55 -7.30
N ALA A 166 -6.31 -3.06 -6.88
CA ALA A 166 -5.02 -2.69 -7.45
C ALA A 166 -4.03 -3.86 -7.33
N VAL A 167 -3.11 -3.95 -8.28
CA VAL A 167 -2.04 -4.96 -8.33
C VAL A 167 -0.76 -4.28 -8.75
N PHE A 168 0.27 -4.45 -7.93
CA PHE A 168 1.59 -3.87 -8.13
C PHE A 168 2.66 -4.96 -8.14
N GLU A 169 3.80 -4.65 -8.73
CA GLU A 169 5.04 -5.42 -8.62
C GLU A 169 6.20 -4.50 -8.20
N THR A 170 7.32 -5.08 -7.80
CA THR A 170 8.54 -4.32 -7.46
C THR A 170 8.95 -3.41 -8.60
N GLU A 171 9.21 -2.13 -8.31
CA GLU A 171 9.93 -1.23 -9.20
C GLU A 171 11.44 -1.57 -9.14
N PRO A 172 12.07 -1.98 -10.25
CA PRO A 172 13.46 -2.43 -10.24
C PRO A 172 14.50 -1.30 -10.24
N ALA A 173 14.08 -0.05 -10.40
CA ALA A 173 15.00 1.08 -10.38
C ALA A 173 15.60 1.26 -8.98
N ARG A 174 16.86 1.71 -8.94
CA ARG A 174 17.53 2.04 -7.68
C ARG A 174 16.78 3.15 -6.94
N ASN A 175 16.85 3.12 -5.61
CA ASN A 175 16.31 4.19 -4.78
C ASN A 175 16.98 5.54 -5.13
N THR A 176 16.22 6.47 -5.71
CA THR A 176 16.70 7.80 -6.10
C THR A 176 16.75 8.80 -4.93
N PHE A 177 16.36 8.38 -3.71
CA PHE A 177 16.42 9.20 -2.50
C PHE A 177 16.94 8.37 -1.31
N PRO A 178 18.25 8.10 -1.21
CA PRO A 178 18.83 7.20 -0.21
C PRO A 178 18.63 7.62 1.26
N ARG A 179 18.27 8.88 1.53
CA ARG A 179 17.90 9.37 2.87
C ARG A 179 16.66 8.67 3.44
N LEU A 180 15.83 8.07 2.57
CA LEU A 180 14.69 7.23 2.93
C LEU A 180 14.93 5.82 2.39
N PRO A 181 15.29 4.88 3.26
CA PRO A 181 15.46 3.50 2.85
C PRO A 181 14.20 2.90 2.25
N VAL A 182 14.41 1.95 1.35
CA VAL A 182 13.37 1.07 0.79
C VAL A 182 13.91 -0.36 0.81
N ARG A 183 13.03 -1.35 0.82
CA ARG A 183 13.38 -2.77 0.75
C ARG A 183 13.91 -3.07 -0.65
N GLU A 184 15.21 -2.95 -0.82
CA GLU A 184 15.90 -3.23 -2.10
C GLU A 184 16.15 -4.72 -2.28
N SER A 185 16.32 -5.16 -3.50
CA SER A 185 16.63 -6.55 -3.88
C SER A 185 15.50 -7.56 -3.57
N GLU A 186 14.33 -7.11 -3.22
CA GLU A 186 13.16 -7.95 -3.05
C GLU A 186 12.27 -7.93 -4.30
N HIS A 187 11.73 -9.09 -4.62
CA HIS A 187 10.72 -9.22 -5.66
C HIS A 187 9.38 -9.49 -5.00
N VAL A 188 8.42 -8.60 -5.18
CA VAL A 188 7.07 -8.78 -4.65
C VAL A 188 6.01 -8.57 -5.73
N LEU A 189 4.90 -9.30 -5.59
CA LEU A 189 3.61 -8.85 -6.11
C LEU A 189 2.76 -8.38 -4.92
N VAL A 190 2.13 -7.24 -5.04
CA VAL A 190 1.26 -6.68 -3.99
C VAL A 190 -0.14 -6.48 -4.56
N THR A 191 -1.14 -6.99 -3.85
CA THR A 191 -2.54 -6.78 -4.22
C THR A 191 -3.28 -6.02 -3.14
N PHE A 192 -4.22 -5.17 -3.55
CA PHE A 192 -5.18 -4.54 -2.64
C PHE A 192 -6.58 -5.00 -3.02
N ALA A 193 -7.33 -5.48 -2.03
CA ALA A 193 -8.74 -5.80 -2.17
C ALA A 193 -9.56 -5.06 -1.13
N ARG A 194 -10.82 -4.72 -1.45
CA ARG A 194 -11.75 -4.09 -0.52
C ARG A 194 -12.87 -5.06 -0.16
N PHE A 195 -13.18 -5.12 1.12
CA PHE A 195 -14.30 -5.87 1.68
C PHE A 195 -15.24 -4.92 2.45
N ALA A 196 -16.49 -5.32 2.61
CA ALA A 196 -17.43 -4.55 3.41
C ALA A 196 -16.97 -4.42 4.87
N ASP A 197 -16.45 -5.51 5.43
CA ASP A 197 -15.95 -5.62 6.80
C ASP A 197 -15.07 -6.87 6.97
N VAL A 198 -14.62 -7.10 8.21
CA VAL A 198 -13.79 -8.27 8.57
C VAL A 198 -14.54 -9.59 8.30
N ARG A 199 -15.84 -9.64 8.56
CA ARG A 199 -16.65 -10.86 8.35
C ARG A 199 -16.70 -11.25 6.86
N ALA A 200 -16.85 -10.27 5.98
CA ALA A 200 -16.82 -10.51 4.52
C ALA A 200 -15.46 -11.06 4.06
N TYR A 201 -14.37 -10.54 4.64
CA TYR A 201 -13.03 -11.07 4.38
C TYR A 201 -12.87 -12.51 4.92
N ASP A 202 -13.28 -12.78 6.15
CA ASP A 202 -13.17 -14.13 6.74
C ASP A 202 -13.98 -15.15 5.93
N GLN A 203 -15.16 -14.77 5.43
CA GLN A 203 -15.94 -15.60 4.54
C GLN A 203 -15.24 -15.86 3.20
N HIS A 204 -14.60 -14.84 2.62
CA HIS A 204 -13.78 -14.99 1.41
C HIS A 204 -12.66 -16.03 1.62
N VAL A 205 -11.93 -15.91 2.73
CA VAL A 205 -10.85 -16.86 3.07
C VAL A 205 -11.40 -18.27 3.23
N ALA A 206 -12.53 -18.47 3.94
CA ALA A 206 -13.16 -19.78 4.11
C ALA A 206 -13.54 -20.40 2.75
N VAL A 207 -14.15 -19.63 1.85
CA VAL A 207 -14.50 -20.10 0.49
C VAL A 207 -13.27 -20.56 -0.29
N LEU A 208 -12.15 -19.83 -0.20
CA LEU A 208 -10.89 -20.23 -0.84
C LEU A 208 -10.35 -21.53 -0.22
N GLU A 209 -10.35 -21.63 1.12
CA GLU A 209 -9.87 -22.84 1.83
C GLU A 209 -10.70 -24.08 1.53
N GLU A 210 -12.01 -23.95 1.30
CA GLU A 210 -12.88 -25.03 0.88
C GLU A 210 -12.73 -25.42 -0.59
N SER A 211 -12.23 -24.51 -1.42
CA SER A 211 -12.08 -24.73 -2.86
C SER A 211 -11.04 -25.83 -3.16
N ARG A 212 -11.50 -26.92 -3.78
CA ARG A 212 -10.60 -28.01 -4.22
C ARG A 212 -9.55 -27.50 -5.21
N THR A 213 -9.93 -26.67 -6.16
CA THR A 213 -9.01 -26.10 -7.16
C THR A 213 -7.98 -25.21 -6.49
N TRP A 214 -8.39 -24.37 -5.53
CA TRP A 214 -7.45 -23.54 -4.78
C TRP A 214 -6.39 -24.39 -4.08
N ARG A 215 -6.80 -25.41 -3.35
CA ARG A 215 -5.90 -26.28 -2.59
C ARG A 215 -4.99 -27.14 -3.47
N ALA A 216 -5.54 -27.70 -4.56
CA ALA A 216 -4.81 -28.67 -5.38
C ALA A 216 -3.96 -28.05 -6.48
N GLU A 217 -4.31 -26.86 -6.96
CA GLU A 217 -3.66 -26.25 -8.14
C GLU A 217 -3.00 -24.91 -7.80
N VAL A 218 -3.74 -24.00 -7.15
CA VAL A 218 -3.25 -22.62 -6.93
C VAL A 218 -2.23 -22.59 -5.80
N ARG A 219 -2.55 -23.15 -4.63
CA ARG A 219 -1.67 -23.12 -3.46
C ARG A 219 -0.29 -23.73 -3.73
N PRO A 220 -0.15 -24.93 -4.33
CA PRO A 220 1.17 -25.49 -4.62
C PRO A 220 1.96 -24.66 -5.64
N THR A 221 1.27 -24.00 -6.57
CA THR A 221 1.93 -23.12 -7.54
C THR A 221 2.43 -21.84 -6.88
N LEU A 222 1.59 -21.26 -5.99
CA LEU A 222 1.96 -20.12 -5.17
C LEU A 222 3.17 -20.46 -4.28
N GLU A 223 3.11 -21.53 -3.49
CA GLU A 223 4.17 -21.93 -2.57
C GLU A 223 5.53 -22.12 -3.26
N ARG A 224 5.55 -22.69 -4.47
CA ARG A 224 6.79 -22.83 -5.25
C ARG A 224 7.35 -21.49 -5.76
N SER A 225 6.52 -20.47 -5.84
CA SER A 225 6.93 -19.16 -6.34
C SER A 225 7.42 -18.23 -5.23
N LEU A 226 7.13 -18.55 -3.98
CA LEU A 226 7.47 -17.69 -2.84
C LEU A 226 8.91 -17.86 -2.38
N ALA A 227 9.52 -16.76 -1.95
CA ALA A 227 10.81 -16.74 -1.24
C ALA A 227 10.61 -16.81 0.30
N SER A 228 9.46 -16.30 0.78
CA SER A 228 9.07 -16.31 2.19
C SER A 228 7.53 -16.33 2.31
N PRO A 229 6.97 -16.52 3.50
CA PRO A 229 5.52 -16.54 3.68
C PRO A 229 4.84 -15.27 3.17
N VAL A 230 3.61 -15.43 2.64
CA VAL A 230 2.74 -14.31 2.24
C VAL A 230 2.43 -13.44 3.46
N GLU A 231 2.59 -12.12 3.30
CA GLU A 231 2.16 -11.16 4.31
C GLU A 231 0.76 -10.66 3.97
N THR A 232 -0.10 -10.57 4.97
CA THR A 232 -1.46 -10.01 4.83
C THR A 232 -1.65 -8.92 5.86
N TRP A 233 -2.03 -7.72 5.39
CA TRP A 233 -2.32 -6.58 6.25
C TRP A 233 -3.79 -6.21 6.11
N ARG A 234 -4.52 -6.26 7.23
CA ARG A 234 -5.93 -5.87 7.30
C ARG A 234 -6.01 -4.42 7.76
N LEU A 235 -6.53 -3.56 6.92
CA LEU A 235 -6.37 -2.11 7.00
C LEU A 235 -7.72 -1.40 7.01
N THR A 236 -7.89 -0.43 7.90
CA THR A 236 -9.02 0.51 7.88
C THR A 236 -8.54 1.92 7.55
N PRO A 237 -9.23 2.68 6.66
CA PRO A 237 -8.77 4.01 6.26
C PRO A 237 -8.77 4.99 7.44
N THR A 238 -7.89 5.99 7.40
CA THR A 238 -7.99 7.18 8.25
C THR A 238 -9.08 8.11 7.70
N ALA A 239 -9.43 9.13 8.48
CA ALA A 239 -10.48 10.07 8.08
C ALA A 239 -10.15 10.84 6.79
N ARG A 240 -8.85 11.06 6.51
CA ARG A 240 -8.40 11.79 5.32
C ARG A 240 -7.82 10.91 4.21
N SER A 241 -7.93 9.58 4.34
CA SER A 241 -7.63 8.67 3.22
C SER A 241 -8.56 8.95 2.05
N ARG A 242 -8.05 8.89 0.80
CA ARG A 242 -8.90 8.99 -0.39
C ARG A 242 -9.82 7.78 -0.51
N SER A 243 -10.95 7.98 -1.17
CA SER A 243 -11.84 6.89 -1.55
C SER A 243 -11.30 6.16 -2.78
N PHE A 244 -11.47 4.85 -2.76
CA PHE A 244 -11.29 4.01 -3.94
C PHE A 244 -12.67 3.42 -4.26
N GLY A 245 -13.20 3.82 -5.41
CA GLY A 245 -14.45 3.28 -5.94
C GLY A 245 -14.29 1.89 -6.52
#